data_2b472ecb82c8a318fc0937bb13493f20
#
_entry.id   2b472ecb82c8a318fc0937bb13493f20
#
_cell.length_a   1.000
_cell.length_b   1.000
_cell.length_c   1.000
_cell.angle_alpha   90.00
_cell.angle_beta   90.00
_cell.angle_gamma   90.00
#
_symmetry.space_group_name_H-M   'P 1'
#
loop_
_entity.id
_entity.type
_entity.pdbx_description
1 polymer ?
#
loop_
_entity_poly.entity_id
_entity_poly.type
_entity_poly.pdbx_seq_one_letter_code
_entity_poly.pdbx_strand_id
1 'polypeptide(L)'
;VSDANAGNAQPGVLGRPVASGLAVQTIKNPQSSARPVVFLDPGHGGVDEGTAGTTDTGEQVTEKAMTLSVALRTATILRADGYTVALSRVDDSLPGLPASAYTADGTMLTADGVLTDLQRRIDEANASGASVFLSMHFNAYSDPSVGGTQTFYDSTRSFGAENLRFATLIQNTVISAFHQQGYNVPDRGIADDTQLQAESLGTLPSSYDHLVVLGPGLPGRLRPTKMPGALCEGLFLSDPQEATIISQPAVQQLLAQAYADAIEKFLTTRPSQ
;
A
#
# COMPACT_ATOMS: atom_id res chain seq x y z
N VAL A 1 4.60 57.13 -52.15
CA VAL A 1 5.11 56.99 -53.52
C VAL A 1 5.05 55.49 -53.77
N SER A 2 3.94 55.03 -54.27
CA SER A 2 3.59 54.60 -55.67
C SER A 2 4.24 53.27 -56.01
N ASP A 3 3.61 52.30 -56.57
CA ASP A 3 2.43 51.95 -57.30
C ASP A 3 2.59 50.49 -57.70
N ALA A 4 1.59 49.70 -57.57
CA ALA A 4 0.73 49.17 -58.60
C ALA A 4 1.43 48.30 -59.69
N ASN A 5 1.04 47.08 -59.91
CA ASN A 5 0.06 46.76 -60.91
C ASN A 5 -0.26 45.26 -60.99
N ALA A 6 -1.43 45.02 -61.41
CA ALA A 6 -2.19 43.84 -61.63
C ALA A 6 -1.80 43.06 -62.91
N GLY A 7 -2.32 41.84 -63.01
CA GLY A 7 -2.40 41.08 -64.29
C GLY A 7 -2.79 39.62 -64.07
N ASN A 8 -3.90 39.26 -63.95
CA ASN A 8 -4.97 38.61 -64.72
C ASN A 8 -4.50 37.54 -65.72
N ALA A 9 -4.99 36.31 -65.55
CA ALA A 9 -5.77 35.52 -66.48
C ALA A 9 -5.89 34.03 -66.11
N GLN A 10 -7.11 33.57 -66.08
CA GLN A 10 -7.57 32.15 -66.14
C GLN A 10 -7.59 31.67 -67.62
N PRO A 11 -8.08 30.49 -67.99
CA PRO A 11 -8.41 29.24 -67.27
C PRO A 11 -8.01 27.92 -68.01
N GLY A 12 -8.27 26.81 -67.34
CA GLY A 12 -8.64 25.59 -68.05
C GLY A 12 -7.75 24.37 -67.89
N VAL A 13 -8.23 23.33 -67.31
CA VAL A 13 -8.65 22.06 -67.89
C VAL A 13 -8.92 21.04 -66.77
N LEU A 14 -10.07 20.47 -66.84
CA LEU A 14 -10.60 19.38 -66.03
C LEU A 14 -9.72 18.12 -66.09
N GLY A 15 -9.24 17.65 -64.96
CA GLY A 15 -8.66 16.33 -64.79
C GLY A 15 -9.43 15.54 -63.72
N ARG A 16 -9.96 14.38 -64.10
CA ARG A 16 -10.81 13.44 -63.33
C ARG A 16 -10.17 13.05 -61.98
N PRO A 17 -10.97 12.81 -60.94
CA PRO A 17 -10.44 12.30 -59.67
C PRO A 17 -10.09 10.81 -59.81
N VAL A 18 -8.86 10.47 -59.49
CA VAL A 18 -8.43 9.08 -59.31
C VAL A 18 -8.75 8.72 -57.85
N ALA A 19 -9.76 7.88 -57.68
CA ALA A 19 -10.06 7.28 -56.37
C ALA A 19 -8.97 6.24 -56.07
N SER A 20 -8.00 6.60 -55.21
CA SER A 20 -7.16 5.65 -54.50
C SER A 20 -7.68 5.52 -53.10
N GLY A 21 -8.53 4.51 -52.90
CA GLY A 21 -8.95 4.07 -51.60
C GLY A 21 -7.76 3.48 -50.81
N LEU A 22 -7.11 4.30 -50.02
CA LEU A 22 -6.31 3.83 -48.91
C LEU A 22 -7.29 3.47 -47.79
N ALA A 23 -7.60 2.16 -47.68
CA ALA A 23 -8.21 1.63 -46.47
C ALA A 23 -7.25 1.90 -45.31
N VAL A 24 -7.61 2.89 -44.50
CA VAL A 24 -7.01 3.05 -43.20
C VAL A 24 -7.40 1.83 -42.38
N GLN A 25 -6.52 0.84 -42.34
CA GLN A 25 -6.61 -0.22 -41.34
C GLN A 25 -6.48 0.45 -39.97
N THR A 26 -7.61 0.64 -39.33
CA THR A 26 -7.63 0.95 -37.92
C THR A 26 -7.05 -0.27 -37.21
N ILE A 27 -5.74 -0.21 -36.88
CA ILE A 27 -5.13 -1.15 -35.94
C ILE A 27 -5.89 -0.91 -34.65
N LYS A 28 -6.86 -1.77 -34.34
CA LYS A 28 -7.43 -1.85 -32.99
C LYS A 28 -6.26 -2.19 -32.09
N ASN A 29 -5.82 -1.21 -31.31
CA ASN A 29 -4.94 -1.43 -30.19
C ASN A 29 -5.57 -2.56 -29.36
N PRO A 30 -4.84 -3.66 -29.06
CA PRO A 30 -5.38 -4.69 -28.17
C PRO A 30 -5.78 -3.97 -26.89
N GLN A 31 -7.02 -4.17 -26.45
CA GLN A 31 -7.60 -3.61 -25.25
C GLN A 31 -6.54 -3.64 -24.14
N SER A 32 -6.05 -2.48 -23.77
CA SER A 32 -5.37 -2.27 -22.49
C SER A 32 -6.41 -2.63 -21.44
N SER A 33 -6.42 -3.87 -20.97
CA SER A 33 -7.15 -4.21 -19.76
C SER A 33 -6.58 -3.29 -18.69
N ALA A 34 -7.43 -2.45 -18.08
CA ALA A 34 -7.01 -1.58 -17.00
C ALA A 34 -6.25 -2.44 -15.98
N ARG A 35 -5.07 -1.98 -15.57
CA ARG A 35 -4.29 -2.69 -14.55
C ARG A 35 -5.11 -2.81 -13.26
N PRO A 36 -4.90 -3.86 -12.46
CA PRO A 36 -5.62 -4.05 -11.21
C PRO A 36 -5.49 -2.85 -10.26
N VAL A 37 -6.49 -2.67 -9.40
CA VAL A 37 -6.43 -1.68 -8.32
C VAL A 37 -5.62 -2.27 -7.17
N VAL A 38 -4.73 -1.48 -6.58
CA VAL A 38 -3.94 -1.79 -5.38
C VAL A 38 -4.45 -0.92 -4.25
N PHE A 39 -4.66 -1.50 -3.07
CA PHE A 39 -4.93 -0.75 -1.86
C PHE A 39 -3.74 -0.78 -0.92
N LEU A 40 -3.23 0.39 -0.54
CA LEU A 40 -2.17 0.58 0.42
C LEU A 40 -2.75 1.16 1.70
N ASP A 41 -2.44 0.53 2.81
CA ASP A 41 -2.91 0.93 4.13
C ASP A 41 -1.72 1.35 5.00
N PRO A 42 -1.31 2.63 4.97
CA PRO A 42 -0.36 3.14 5.95
C PRO A 42 -0.97 3.12 7.34
N GLY A 43 -0.45 2.26 8.23
CA GLY A 43 -0.95 2.10 9.59
C GLY A 43 -0.96 3.41 10.38
N HIS A 44 -1.82 3.49 11.41
CA HIS A 44 -1.94 4.63 12.31
C HIS A 44 -2.33 5.94 11.64
N GLY A 45 -2.13 7.09 12.30
CA GLY A 45 -2.41 8.44 11.80
C GLY A 45 -3.06 9.36 12.83
N GLY A 46 -2.96 10.67 12.62
CA GLY A 46 -3.54 11.67 13.53
C GLY A 46 -3.09 11.49 14.96
N VAL A 47 -4.03 11.26 15.88
CA VAL A 47 -3.76 11.04 17.31
C VAL A 47 -3.21 9.64 17.62
N ASP A 48 -3.34 8.68 16.69
CA ASP A 48 -2.73 7.37 16.81
C ASP A 48 -1.34 7.41 16.19
N GLU A 49 -0.33 7.50 17.04
CA GLU A 49 1.07 7.59 16.61
C GLU A 49 1.65 6.21 16.20
N GLY A 50 0.98 5.12 16.61
CA GLY A 50 1.57 3.79 16.59
C GLY A 50 2.73 3.70 17.59
N THR A 51 3.76 2.92 17.24
CA THR A 51 5.00 2.93 18.03
C THR A 51 5.87 4.14 17.69
N ALA A 52 6.77 4.46 18.62
CA ALA A 52 7.77 5.50 18.42
C ALA A 52 9.16 4.97 18.80
N GLY A 53 10.17 5.51 18.15
CA GLY A 53 11.56 5.17 18.41
C GLY A 53 12.44 6.41 18.44
N THR A 54 13.68 6.18 18.85
CA THR A 54 14.71 7.21 18.86
C THR A 54 15.91 6.69 18.09
N THR A 55 16.35 7.46 17.09
CA THR A 55 17.55 7.13 16.32
C THR A 55 18.82 7.16 17.18
N ASP A 56 19.91 6.60 16.69
CA ASP A 56 21.24 6.70 17.33
C ASP A 56 21.71 8.14 17.54
N THR A 57 21.14 9.10 16.79
CA THR A 57 21.45 10.53 16.90
C THR A 57 20.49 11.30 17.80
N GLY A 58 19.49 10.62 18.38
CA GLY A 58 18.51 11.21 19.29
C GLY A 58 17.29 11.83 18.60
N GLU A 59 17.09 11.63 17.31
CA GLU A 59 15.90 12.06 16.59
C GLU A 59 14.73 11.14 16.90
N GLN A 60 13.54 11.69 17.14
CA GLN A 60 12.31 10.92 17.34
C GLN A 60 11.68 10.56 16.01
N VAL A 61 11.30 9.30 15.85
CA VAL A 61 10.54 8.78 14.71
C VAL A 61 9.26 8.14 15.20
N THR A 62 8.15 8.36 14.49
CA THR A 62 6.85 7.75 14.80
C THR A 62 6.44 6.81 13.67
N GLU A 63 5.75 5.75 14.02
CA GLU A 63 5.28 4.77 13.04
C GLU A 63 4.36 5.41 12.01
N LYS A 64 3.40 6.23 12.45
CA LYS A 64 2.47 6.94 11.55
C LYS A 64 3.17 7.76 10.47
N ALA A 65 4.32 8.38 10.79
CA ALA A 65 5.07 9.20 9.84
C ALA A 65 5.82 8.32 8.84
N MET A 66 6.43 7.24 9.32
CA MET A 66 7.19 6.32 8.45
C MET A 66 6.29 5.53 7.52
N THR A 67 5.18 4.99 8.03
CA THR A 67 4.19 4.26 7.19
C THR A 67 3.60 5.13 6.10
N LEU A 68 3.24 6.38 6.42
CA LEU A 68 2.73 7.33 5.43
C LEU A 68 3.78 7.65 4.35
N SER A 69 5.01 7.96 4.77
CA SER A 69 6.09 8.30 3.83
C SER A 69 6.37 7.16 2.86
N VAL A 70 6.48 5.92 3.36
CA VAL A 70 6.71 4.74 2.53
C VAL A 70 5.52 4.47 1.61
N ALA A 71 4.28 4.53 2.12
CA ALA A 71 3.09 4.28 1.32
C ALA A 71 2.91 5.27 0.17
N LEU A 72 3.16 6.56 0.40
CA LEU A 72 3.07 7.59 -0.65
C LEU A 72 4.13 7.38 -1.75
N ARG A 73 5.35 6.96 -1.39
CA ARG A 73 6.41 6.60 -2.33
C ARG A 73 6.02 5.35 -3.13
N THR A 74 5.52 4.30 -2.46
CA THR A 74 5.03 3.08 -3.11
C THR A 74 3.90 3.39 -4.09
N ALA A 75 2.94 4.24 -3.69
CA ALA A 75 1.85 4.68 -4.55
C ALA A 75 2.36 5.44 -5.78
N THR A 76 3.41 6.26 -5.63
CA THR A 76 4.02 6.99 -6.74
C THR A 76 4.64 6.03 -7.76
N ILE A 77 5.39 5.02 -7.30
CA ILE A 77 6.00 3.99 -8.16
C ILE A 77 4.91 3.23 -8.92
N LEU A 78 3.96 2.64 -8.20
CA LEU A 78 2.89 1.84 -8.81
C LEU A 78 2.04 2.63 -9.81
N ARG A 79 1.77 3.92 -9.53
CA ARG A 79 1.05 4.79 -10.48
C ARG A 79 1.86 5.07 -11.73
N ALA A 80 3.18 5.25 -11.60
CA ALA A 80 4.08 5.38 -12.75
C ALA A 80 4.09 4.13 -13.63
N ASP A 81 3.93 2.94 -13.00
CA ASP A 81 3.81 1.65 -13.69
C ASP A 81 2.38 1.37 -14.20
N GLY A 82 1.47 2.34 -14.06
CA GLY A 82 0.12 2.31 -14.63
C GLY A 82 -0.95 1.61 -13.78
N TYR A 83 -0.68 1.32 -12.50
CA TYR A 83 -1.69 0.81 -11.58
C TYR A 83 -2.58 1.93 -11.04
N THR A 84 -3.84 1.60 -10.75
CA THR A 84 -4.68 2.45 -9.92
C THR A 84 -4.37 2.15 -8.46
N VAL A 85 -4.05 3.17 -7.67
CA VAL A 85 -3.69 3.00 -6.25
C VAL A 85 -4.61 3.84 -5.39
N ALA A 86 -5.31 3.17 -4.47
CA ALA A 86 -6.08 3.77 -3.39
C ALA A 86 -5.30 3.63 -2.07
N LEU A 87 -5.49 4.56 -1.15
CA LEU A 87 -4.85 4.57 0.16
C LEU A 87 -5.90 4.84 1.25
N SER A 88 -5.70 4.27 2.44
CA SER A 88 -6.56 4.53 3.62
C SER A 88 -6.38 5.94 4.19
N ARG A 89 -5.25 6.57 3.96
CA ARG A 89 -4.95 7.98 4.24
C ARG A 89 -3.82 8.49 3.34
N VAL A 90 -3.80 9.79 3.11
CA VAL A 90 -2.79 10.47 2.27
C VAL A 90 -2.04 11.59 3.02
N ASP A 91 -2.39 11.78 4.28
CA ASP A 91 -1.81 12.76 5.21
C ASP A 91 -1.81 12.21 6.64
N ASP A 92 -1.36 13.01 7.62
CA ASP A 92 -1.39 12.65 9.03
C ASP A 92 -2.77 12.91 9.65
N SER A 93 -3.76 12.12 9.21
CA SER A 93 -5.13 12.18 9.72
C SER A 93 -5.75 10.80 9.89
N LEU A 94 -6.90 10.77 10.57
CA LEU A 94 -7.82 9.64 10.66
C LEU A 94 -9.16 10.07 10.03
N PRO A 95 -9.27 10.02 8.71
CA PRO A 95 -10.41 10.61 8.00
C PRO A 95 -11.72 9.91 8.36
N GLY A 96 -12.79 10.70 8.52
CA GLY A 96 -14.16 10.19 8.66
C GLY A 96 -14.50 9.55 10.00
N LEU A 97 -13.61 9.56 11.00
CA LEU A 97 -13.95 9.06 12.33
C LEU A 97 -14.92 9.99 13.07
N PRO A 98 -15.94 9.44 13.74
CA PRO A 98 -16.87 10.22 14.55
C PRO A 98 -16.18 10.71 15.84
N ALA A 99 -16.68 11.77 16.45
CA ALA A 99 -16.16 12.29 17.71
C ALA A 99 -16.15 11.24 18.84
N SER A 100 -17.08 10.28 18.82
CA SER A 100 -17.14 9.18 19.79
C SER A 100 -15.98 8.17 19.67
N ALA A 101 -15.22 8.21 18.57
CA ALA A 101 -14.01 7.39 18.41
C ALA A 101 -12.84 7.86 19.28
N TYR A 102 -12.92 9.09 19.79
CA TYR A 102 -11.84 9.70 20.57
C TYR A 102 -12.17 9.71 22.07
N THR A 103 -11.14 9.76 22.91
CA THR A 103 -11.26 10.08 24.33
C THR A 103 -11.89 11.46 24.52
N ALA A 104 -12.42 11.75 25.70
CA ALA A 104 -13.16 12.99 25.96
C ALA A 104 -12.31 14.26 25.71
N ASP A 105 -10.99 14.16 25.87
CA ASP A 105 -10.02 15.24 25.60
C ASP A 105 -9.55 15.27 24.13
N GLY A 106 -9.94 14.29 23.32
CA GLY A 106 -9.58 14.20 21.90
C GLY A 106 -8.13 13.80 21.63
N THR A 107 -7.39 13.37 22.65
CA THR A 107 -5.94 13.11 22.54
C THR A 107 -5.61 11.68 22.10
N MET A 108 -6.55 10.75 22.23
CA MET A 108 -6.36 9.34 21.89
C MET A 108 -7.63 8.76 21.24
N LEU A 109 -7.48 7.63 20.56
CA LEU A 109 -8.61 6.80 20.21
C LEU A 109 -9.07 5.97 21.42
N THR A 110 -10.37 5.79 21.55
CA THR A 110 -10.92 4.75 22.43
C THR A 110 -10.71 3.38 21.79
N ALA A 111 -10.85 2.27 22.54
CA ALA A 111 -10.77 0.93 21.98
C ALA A 111 -11.79 0.70 20.85
N ASP A 112 -13.01 1.24 20.98
CA ASP A 112 -14.03 1.23 19.93
C ASP A 112 -13.65 2.17 18.77
N GLY A 113 -12.93 3.24 19.05
CA GLY A 113 -12.37 4.15 18.07
C GLY A 113 -11.34 3.48 17.18
N VAL A 114 -10.43 2.71 17.77
CA VAL A 114 -9.46 1.88 17.03
C VAL A 114 -10.17 0.91 16.11
N LEU A 115 -11.15 0.15 16.63
CA LEU A 115 -11.95 -0.76 15.80
C LEU A 115 -12.70 -0.05 14.68
N THR A 116 -13.22 1.15 14.96
CA THR A 116 -13.92 1.96 13.94
C THR A 116 -12.97 2.37 12.84
N ASP A 117 -11.74 2.76 13.17
CA ASP A 117 -10.71 3.11 12.17
C ASP A 117 -10.31 1.88 11.33
N LEU A 118 -9.99 0.76 11.98
CA LEU A 118 -9.63 -0.47 11.27
C LEU A 118 -10.76 -0.93 10.33
N GLN A 119 -12.02 -0.85 10.77
CA GLN A 119 -13.16 -1.19 9.92
C GLN A 119 -13.32 -0.20 8.76
N ARG A 120 -13.08 1.08 8.97
CA ARG A 120 -13.09 2.08 7.89
C ARG A 120 -12.06 1.74 6.81
N ARG A 121 -10.83 1.39 7.22
CA ARG A 121 -9.74 0.98 6.29
C ARG A 121 -10.16 -0.22 5.44
N ILE A 122 -10.77 -1.22 6.06
CA ILE A 122 -11.33 -2.40 5.38
C ILE A 122 -12.44 -2.00 4.39
N ASP A 123 -13.37 -1.15 4.81
CA ASP A 123 -14.50 -0.73 3.99
C ASP A 123 -14.03 0.09 2.77
N GLU A 124 -13.05 0.95 2.94
CA GLU A 124 -12.42 1.70 1.85
C GLU A 124 -11.69 0.78 0.87
N ALA A 125 -10.93 -0.21 1.38
CA ALA A 125 -10.31 -1.21 0.54
C ALA A 125 -11.35 -1.98 -0.29
N ASN A 126 -12.43 -2.42 0.36
CA ASN A 126 -13.53 -3.12 -0.31
C ASN A 126 -14.24 -2.25 -1.35
N ALA A 127 -14.47 -0.97 -1.04
CA ALA A 127 -15.13 -0.02 -1.94
C ALA A 127 -14.26 0.35 -3.14
N SER A 128 -12.93 0.33 -3.00
CA SER A 128 -12.00 0.63 -4.09
C SER A 128 -11.98 -0.44 -5.19
N GLY A 129 -12.50 -1.63 -4.91
CA GLY A 129 -12.40 -2.78 -5.82
C GLY A 129 -10.98 -3.30 -5.98
N ALA A 130 -10.12 -3.13 -4.98
CA ALA A 130 -8.73 -3.55 -5.02
C ALA A 130 -8.60 -5.06 -5.20
N SER A 131 -7.56 -5.45 -5.93
CA SER A 131 -7.18 -6.84 -6.18
C SER A 131 -6.20 -7.36 -5.12
N VAL A 132 -5.56 -6.46 -4.37
CA VAL A 132 -4.61 -6.77 -3.30
C VAL A 132 -4.61 -5.66 -2.26
N PHE A 133 -4.41 -6.03 -1.00
CA PHE A 133 -4.34 -5.15 0.16
C PHE A 133 -2.99 -5.30 0.86
N LEU A 134 -2.25 -4.22 1.06
CA LEU A 134 -1.02 -4.21 1.86
C LEU A 134 -1.16 -3.21 3.01
N SER A 135 -1.16 -3.71 4.24
CA SER A 135 -1.01 -2.90 5.44
C SER A 135 0.48 -2.75 5.78
N MET A 136 0.90 -1.52 5.98
CA MET A 136 2.30 -1.16 6.20
C MET A 136 2.46 -0.66 7.63
N HIS A 137 3.35 -1.30 8.37
CA HIS A 137 3.61 -1.04 9.80
C HIS A 137 5.11 -1.07 10.11
N PHE A 138 5.45 -0.65 11.31
CA PHE A 138 6.75 -0.78 11.94
C PHE A 138 6.56 -1.26 13.37
N ASN A 139 7.34 -2.26 13.75
CA ASN A 139 7.20 -2.98 14.99
C ASN A 139 7.91 -2.27 16.18
N ALA A 140 7.64 -2.77 17.38
CA ALA A 140 8.40 -2.45 18.58
C ALA A 140 8.46 -3.66 19.52
N TYR A 141 9.50 -3.70 20.33
CA TYR A 141 9.64 -4.68 21.38
C TYR A 141 10.29 -4.02 22.62
N SER A 142 10.05 -4.60 23.80
CA SER A 142 10.60 -4.07 25.06
C SER A 142 12.11 -4.17 25.15
N ASP A 143 12.73 -5.16 24.47
CA ASP A 143 14.18 -5.26 24.32
C ASP A 143 14.60 -4.54 23.04
N PRO A 144 15.35 -3.43 23.10
CA PRO A 144 15.72 -2.65 21.93
C PRO A 144 16.75 -3.33 21.03
N SER A 145 17.26 -4.50 21.37
CA SER A 145 18.11 -5.32 20.50
C SER A 145 17.30 -6.20 19.54
N VAL A 146 15.98 -6.23 19.70
CA VAL A 146 15.10 -6.98 18.80
C VAL A 146 14.76 -6.14 17.59
N GLY A 147 15.15 -6.63 16.42
CA GLY A 147 14.92 -5.98 15.12
C GLY A 147 14.49 -6.96 14.04
N GLY A 148 14.36 -6.45 12.83
CA GLY A 148 14.11 -7.23 11.62
C GLY A 148 12.78 -6.94 10.94
N THR A 149 12.56 -7.61 9.81
CA THR A 149 11.31 -7.55 9.04
C THR A 149 10.48 -8.80 9.28
N GLN A 150 9.17 -8.63 9.48
CA GLN A 150 8.21 -9.73 9.59
C GLN A 150 6.94 -9.41 8.81
N THR A 151 6.41 -10.39 8.09
CA THR A 151 5.16 -10.21 7.34
C THR A 151 4.10 -11.20 7.80
N PHE A 152 2.91 -10.68 8.08
CA PHE A 152 1.76 -11.45 8.56
C PHE A 152 0.75 -11.72 7.44
N TYR A 153 0.08 -12.86 7.53
CA TYR A 153 -1.02 -13.25 6.66
C TYR A 153 -2.07 -14.04 7.46
N ASP A 154 -3.28 -14.15 6.95
CA ASP A 154 -4.33 -15.00 7.53
C ASP A 154 -4.59 -16.20 6.62
N SER A 155 -4.37 -17.41 7.16
CA SER A 155 -4.57 -18.68 6.43
C SER A 155 -6.05 -19.11 6.38
N THR A 156 -6.89 -18.56 7.25
CA THR A 156 -8.29 -19.02 7.42
C THR A 156 -9.24 -18.47 6.38
N ARG A 157 -8.81 -17.46 5.62
CA ARG A 157 -9.61 -16.84 4.56
C ARG A 157 -9.74 -17.78 3.35
N SER A 158 -10.81 -17.65 2.60
CA SER A 158 -11.03 -18.45 1.37
C SER A 158 -9.91 -18.29 0.34
N PHE A 159 -9.14 -17.23 0.43
CA PHE A 159 -7.93 -16.93 -0.36
C PHE A 159 -6.65 -16.99 0.49
N GLY A 160 -6.61 -17.80 1.56
CA GLY A 160 -5.46 -17.92 2.46
C GLY A 160 -4.16 -18.33 1.74
N ALA A 161 -4.25 -19.18 0.71
CA ALA A 161 -3.09 -19.52 -0.11
C ALA A 161 -2.52 -18.30 -0.87
N GLU A 162 -3.38 -17.38 -1.33
CA GLU A 162 -2.95 -16.14 -1.98
C GLU A 162 -2.38 -15.15 -0.96
N ASN A 163 -2.93 -15.10 0.26
CA ASN A 163 -2.36 -14.33 1.37
C ASN A 163 -0.94 -14.79 1.67
N LEU A 164 -0.73 -16.10 1.85
CA LEU A 164 0.58 -16.70 2.07
C LEU A 164 1.57 -16.37 0.94
N ARG A 165 1.12 -16.51 -0.31
CA ARG A 165 1.93 -16.18 -1.48
C ARG A 165 2.34 -14.72 -1.50
N PHE A 166 1.39 -13.82 -1.19
CA PHE A 166 1.66 -12.38 -1.16
C PHE A 166 2.61 -12.01 -0.03
N ALA A 167 2.35 -12.49 1.19
CA ALA A 167 3.24 -12.28 2.34
C ALA A 167 4.67 -12.77 2.07
N THR A 168 4.80 -13.95 1.43
CA THR A 168 6.11 -14.50 1.04
C THR A 168 6.84 -13.59 0.05
N LEU A 169 6.12 -13.04 -0.93
CA LEU A 169 6.71 -12.10 -1.89
C LEU A 169 7.16 -10.81 -1.21
N ILE A 170 6.34 -10.23 -0.34
CA ILE A 170 6.68 -9.03 0.44
C ILE A 170 7.93 -9.30 1.26
N GLN A 171 7.92 -10.34 2.11
CA GLN A 171 9.04 -10.66 2.99
C GLN A 171 10.36 -10.81 2.21
N ASN A 172 10.35 -11.67 1.20
CA ASN A 172 11.56 -11.97 0.43
C ASN A 172 12.10 -10.74 -0.31
N THR A 173 11.21 -9.90 -0.87
CA THR A 173 11.63 -8.72 -1.62
C THR A 173 12.18 -7.65 -0.71
N VAL A 174 11.55 -7.41 0.45
CA VAL A 174 12.01 -6.44 1.45
C VAL A 174 13.38 -6.84 2.01
N ILE A 175 13.52 -8.08 2.48
CA ILE A 175 14.79 -8.57 3.01
C ILE A 175 15.90 -8.52 1.95
N SER A 176 15.61 -8.94 0.72
CA SER A 176 16.58 -8.87 -0.37
C SER A 176 17.01 -7.43 -0.66
N ALA A 177 16.09 -6.47 -0.64
CA ALA A 177 16.39 -5.07 -0.87
C ALA A 177 17.33 -4.50 0.21
N PHE A 178 17.06 -4.77 1.48
CA PHE A 178 17.93 -4.34 2.58
C PHE A 178 19.33 -4.97 2.47
N HIS A 179 19.42 -6.28 2.30
CA HIS A 179 20.71 -6.98 2.24
C HIS A 179 21.56 -6.56 1.03
N GLN A 180 20.95 -6.32 -0.13
CA GLN A 180 21.66 -5.82 -1.32
C GLN A 180 22.27 -4.43 -1.13
N GLN A 181 21.70 -3.62 -0.24
CA GLN A 181 22.25 -2.30 0.12
C GLN A 181 23.18 -2.35 1.34
N GLY A 182 23.50 -3.54 1.84
CA GLY A 182 24.42 -3.73 2.95
C GLY A 182 23.81 -3.53 4.34
N TYR A 183 22.49 -3.38 4.45
CA TYR A 183 21.80 -3.36 5.75
C TYR A 183 21.60 -4.79 6.25
N ASN A 184 22.13 -5.09 7.42
CA ASN A 184 22.00 -6.41 8.04
C ASN A 184 20.70 -6.52 8.86
N VAL A 185 19.58 -6.37 8.18
CA VAL A 185 18.23 -6.48 8.77
C VAL A 185 17.89 -7.97 8.96
N PRO A 186 17.54 -8.41 10.19
CA PRO A 186 17.14 -9.79 10.43
C PRO A 186 15.87 -10.18 9.66
N ASP A 187 15.89 -11.36 9.04
CA ASP A 187 14.71 -11.96 8.42
C ASP A 187 13.94 -12.75 9.49
N ARG A 188 12.80 -12.20 9.94
CA ARG A 188 11.91 -12.87 10.90
C ARG A 188 10.87 -13.76 10.20
N GLY A 189 10.89 -13.78 8.87
CA GLY A 189 10.01 -14.60 8.06
C GLY A 189 8.56 -14.12 8.02
N ILE A 190 7.70 -15.06 7.63
CA ILE A 190 6.26 -14.85 7.59
C ILE A 190 5.59 -15.57 8.75
N ALA A 191 4.50 -15.01 9.27
CA ALA A 191 3.71 -15.62 10.34
C ALA A 191 2.22 -15.61 9.99
N ASP A 192 1.54 -16.71 10.32
CA ASP A 192 0.08 -16.75 10.31
C ASP A 192 -0.44 -15.92 11.50
N ASP A 193 -1.38 -15.01 11.28
CA ASP A 193 -1.88 -14.13 12.33
C ASP A 193 -2.66 -14.88 13.41
N THR A 194 -3.14 -16.08 13.13
CA THR A 194 -3.73 -17.00 14.11
C THR A 194 -2.74 -17.46 15.21
N GLN A 195 -1.45 -17.23 15.00
CA GLN A 195 -0.40 -17.55 15.98
C GLN A 195 -0.06 -16.36 16.90
N LEU A 196 -0.62 -15.19 16.61
CA LEU A 196 -0.48 -14.05 17.49
C LEU A 196 -1.31 -14.27 18.75
N GLN A 197 -0.73 -13.93 19.91
CA GLN A 197 -1.57 -13.81 21.11
C GLN A 197 -2.44 -12.57 20.93
N ALA A 198 -3.76 -12.76 20.88
CA ALA A 198 -4.70 -11.67 20.72
C ALA A 198 -4.43 -10.59 21.75
N GLU A 199 -3.93 -9.45 21.33
CA GLU A 199 -4.12 -8.23 22.09
C GLU A 199 -5.62 -7.93 22.01
N SER A 200 -6.30 -8.07 23.15
CA SER A 200 -7.75 -7.83 23.22
C SER A 200 -7.98 -6.36 22.89
N LEU A 201 -8.33 -6.06 21.64
CA LEU A 201 -8.87 -4.77 21.25
C LEU A 201 -10.26 -4.66 21.89
N GLY A 202 -10.28 -4.20 23.12
CA GLY A 202 -11.32 -3.86 24.06
C GLY A 202 -12.71 -4.47 23.92
N THR A 203 -13.27 -4.56 22.72
CA THR A 203 -14.64 -5.05 22.46
C THR A 203 -14.70 -6.31 21.61
N LEU A 204 -13.58 -6.79 21.11
CA LEU A 204 -13.52 -8.07 20.40
C LEU A 204 -13.55 -9.24 21.41
N PRO A 205 -14.17 -10.38 21.06
CA PRO A 205 -14.07 -11.58 21.88
C PRO A 205 -12.61 -12.00 22.05
N SER A 206 -12.24 -12.48 23.23
CA SER A 206 -10.90 -13.04 23.50
C SER A 206 -10.55 -14.25 22.62
N SER A 207 -11.50 -14.78 21.89
CA SER A 207 -11.31 -15.85 20.90
C SER A 207 -11.06 -15.32 19.47
N TYR A 208 -10.96 -14.02 19.29
CA TYR A 208 -10.61 -13.43 17.97
C TYR A 208 -9.10 -13.24 17.89
N ASP A 209 -8.42 -14.28 17.43
CA ASP A 209 -6.96 -14.37 17.36
C ASP A 209 -6.45 -13.98 15.97
N HIS A 210 -6.90 -12.83 15.46
CA HIS A 210 -6.55 -12.33 14.12
C HIS A 210 -6.24 -10.85 14.13
N LEU A 211 -5.38 -10.43 13.20
CA LEU A 211 -5.25 -9.01 12.85
C LEU A 211 -6.54 -8.55 12.16
N VAL A 212 -7.18 -7.50 12.70
CA VAL A 212 -8.51 -7.06 12.25
C VAL A 212 -8.57 -6.80 10.74
N VAL A 213 -7.51 -6.23 10.18
CA VAL A 213 -7.46 -5.89 8.75
C VAL A 213 -7.23 -7.11 7.83
N LEU A 214 -6.75 -8.23 8.36
CA LEU A 214 -6.50 -9.46 7.59
C LEU A 214 -7.54 -10.54 7.86
N GLY A 215 -8.01 -10.62 9.09
CA GLY A 215 -8.79 -11.72 9.62
C GLY A 215 -10.21 -11.86 9.06
N PRO A 216 -10.92 -12.91 9.50
CA PRO A 216 -12.31 -13.13 9.12
C PRO A 216 -13.24 -12.10 9.73
N GLY A 217 -14.42 -11.92 9.15
CA GLY A 217 -15.44 -11.08 9.73
C GLY A 217 -16.05 -11.68 10.99
N LEU A 218 -16.61 -10.80 11.83
CA LEU A 218 -17.45 -11.17 12.96
C LEU A 218 -18.87 -10.65 12.72
N PRO A 219 -19.89 -11.53 12.71
CA PRO A 219 -21.26 -11.13 12.46
C PRO A 219 -21.71 -9.97 13.36
N GLY A 220 -22.21 -8.91 12.74
CA GLY A 220 -22.67 -7.70 13.44
C GLY A 220 -21.56 -6.80 14.01
N ARG A 221 -20.27 -7.16 13.85
CA ARG A 221 -19.13 -6.38 14.37
C ARG A 221 -18.08 -6.02 13.34
N LEU A 222 -17.57 -7.00 12.60
CA LEU A 222 -16.51 -6.80 11.64
C LEU A 222 -16.90 -7.32 10.25
N ARG A 223 -16.67 -6.50 9.25
CA ARG A 223 -16.72 -6.88 7.83
C ARG A 223 -15.29 -7.15 7.37
N PRO A 224 -15.00 -8.30 6.75
CA PRO A 224 -13.64 -8.62 6.34
C PRO A 224 -13.25 -7.94 5.03
N THR A 225 -11.97 -7.86 4.75
CA THR A 225 -11.45 -7.54 3.41
C THR A 225 -11.94 -8.58 2.39
N LYS A 226 -12.10 -8.20 1.13
CA LYS A 226 -12.62 -9.07 0.05
C LYS A 226 -11.54 -9.48 -0.96
N MET A 227 -10.30 -9.15 -0.69
CA MET A 227 -9.16 -9.41 -1.55
C MET A 227 -8.01 -10.03 -0.73
N PRO A 228 -7.05 -10.71 -1.37
CA PRO A 228 -5.82 -11.13 -0.73
C PRO A 228 -5.07 -9.96 -0.10
N GLY A 229 -4.47 -10.19 1.07
CA GLY A 229 -3.74 -9.16 1.79
C GLY A 229 -2.62 -9.71 2.67
N ALA A 230 -1.74 -8.80 3.08
CA ALA A 230 -0.68 -9.01 4.05
C ALA A 230 -0.47 -7.75 4.89
N LEU A 231 0.09 -7.90 6.07
CA LEU A 231 0.59 -6.81 6.90
C LEU A 231 2.08 -7.00 7.09
N CYS A 232 2.86 -5.97 6.76
CA CYS A 232 4.31 -6.01 6.89
C CYS A 232 4.78 -5.06 7.98
N GLU A 233 5.47 -5.61 8.96
CA GLU A 233 6.29 -4.90 9.94
C GLU A 233 7.67 -4.72 9.32
N GLY A 234 7.91 -3.54 8.75
CA GLY A 234 9.08 -3.30 7.92
C GLY A 234 10.40 -3.35 8.68
N LEU A 235 10.43 -2.76 9.87
CA LEU A 235 11.56 -2.69 10.81
C LEU A 235 11.02 -2.47 12.23
N PHE A 236 11.90 -2.50 13.26
CA PHE A 236 11.55 -2.19 14.65
C PHE A 236 11.98 -0.77 15.01
N LEU A 237 11.03 0.11 15.32
CA LEU A 237 11.38 1.47 15.76
C LEU A 237 11.97 1.51 17.17
N SER A 238 11.74 0.46 17.97
CA SER A 238 12.37 0.30 19.29
C SER A 238 13.87 -0.02 19.22
N ASP A 239 14.39 -0.50 18.08
CA ASP A 239 15.82 -0.64 17.81
C ASP A 239 16.37 0.69 17.25
N PRO A 240 17.28 1.39 17.98
CA PRO A 240 17.81 2.68 17.53
C PRO A 240 18.52 2.62 16.18
N GLN A 241 19.15 1.47 15.84
CA GLN A 241 19.80 1.30 14.54
C GLN A 241 18.76 1.21 13.41
N GLU A 242 17.70 0.43 13.60
CA GLU A 242 16.62 0.32 12.61
C GLU A 242 15.81 1.62 12.51
N ALA A 243 15.57 2.32 13.63
CA ALA A 243 15.01 3.66 13.64
C ALA A 243 15.86 4.64 12.83
N THR A 244 17.19 4.57 12.96
CA THR A 244 18.14 5.38 12.17
C THR A 244 18.09 4.99 10.69
N ILE A 245 18.01 3.72 10.37
CA ILE A 245 17.92 3.24 8.99
C ILE A 245 16.66 3.82 8.32
N ILE A 246 15.49 3.63 8.93
CA ILE A 246 14.21 4.03 8.30
C ILE A 246 13.98 5.55 8.31
N SER A 247 14.63 6.31 9.18
CA SER A 247 14.57 7.77 9.13
C SER A 247 15.15 8.37 7.84
N GLN A 248 16.01 7.61 7.14
CA GLN A 248 16.67 8.06 5.91
C GLN A 248 15.72 8.02 4.70
N PRO A 249 15.53 9.12 3.98
CA PRO A 249 14.66 9.15 2.79
C PRO A 249 15.03 8.13 1.70
N ALA A 250 16.32 7.80 1.58
CA ALA A 250 16.79 6.79 0.62
C ALA A 250 16.32 5.38 1.00
N VAL A 251 16.28 5.05 2.30
CA VAL A 251 15.80 3.76 2.79
C VAL A 251 14.29 3.65 2.70
N GLN A 252 13.56 4.74 2.97
CA GLN A 252 12.12 4.79 2.72
C GLN A 252 11.80 4.55 1.23
N GLN A 253 12.61 5.09 0.32
CA GLN A 253 12.47 4.85 -1.12
C GLN A 253 12.81 3.41 -1.49
N LEU A 254 13.84 2.83 -0.88
CA LEU A 254 14.23 1.43 -1.06
C LEU A 254 13.08 0.49 -0.64
N LEU A 255 12.53 0.70 0.55
CA LEU A 255 11.41 -0.10 1.06
C LEU A 255 10.16 0.06 0.19
N ALA A 256 9.88 1.28 -0.26
CA ALA A 256 8.76 1.55 -1.16
C ALA A 256 8.92 0.83 -2.51
N GLN A 257 10.12 0.77 -3.07
CA GLN A 257 10.40 0.02 -4.30
C GLN A 257 10.21 -1.48 -4.06
N ALA A 258 10.70 -2.01 -2.93
CA ALA A 258 10.54 -3.42 -2.59
C ALA A 258 9.05 -3.82 -2.48
N TYR A 259 8.21 -2.98 -1.88
CA TYR A 259 6.77 -3.21 -1.83
C TYR A 259 6.12 -3.16 -3.22
N ALA A 260 6.50 -2.20 -4.04
CA ALA A 260 5.99 -2.08 -5.41
C ALA A 260 6.34 -3.32 -6.26
N ASP A 261 7.61 -3.76 -6.20
CA ASP A 261 8.09 -4.94 -6.93
C ASP A 261 7.36 -6.22 -6.50
N ALA A 262 7.14 -6.39 -5.18
CA ALA A 262 6.41 -7.53 -4.65
C ALA A 262 4.93 -7.54 -5.09
N ILE A 263 4.27 -6.38 -5.04
CA ILE A 263 2.89 -6.20 -5.51
C ILE A 263 2.78 -6.49 -7.01
N GLU A 264 3.67 -5.94 -7.81
CA GLU A 264 3.69 -6.18 -9.25
C GLU A 264 3.89 -7.66 -9.56
N LYS A 265 4.85 -8.30 -8.91
CA LYS A 265 5.11 -9.72 -9.05
C LYS A 265 3.90 -10.56 -8.65
N PHE A 266 3.23 -10.21 -7.56
CA PHE A 266 2.00 -10.88 -7.13
C PHE A 266 0.89 -10.79 -8.19
N LEU A 267 0.67 -9.61 -8.76
CA LEU A 267 -0.42 -9.36 -9.71
C LEU A 267 -0.14 -9.90 -11.12
N THR A 268 1.13 -10.07 -11.49
CA THR A 268 1.53 -10.52 -12.84
C THR A 268 1.85 -12.00 -12.93
N THR A 269 2.23 -12.65 -11.82
CA THR A 269 2.52 -14.10 -11.81
C THR A 269 1.32 -14.88 -11.27
N ARG A 270 0.79 -15.78 -12.10
CA ARG A 270 -0.23 -16.75 -11.62
C ARG A 270 0.46 -17.84 -10.80
N PRO A 271 -0.22 -18.41 -9.77
CA PRO A 271 0.25 -19.64 -9.15
C PRO A 271 0.44 -20.70 -10.23
N SER A 272 1.54 -21.44 -10.16
CA SER A 272 1.69 -22.69 -10.94
C SER A 272 0.57 -23.63 -10.49
N GLN A 273 -0.27 -24.06 -11.43
CA GLN A 273 -1.32 -25.06 -11.16
C GLN A 273 -0.68 -26.39 -10.79
#